data_baea5af69266cef7c4a92b6122a34085
#
_entry.id   baea5af69266cef7c4a92b6122a34085
#
_cell.length_a   1.000
_cell.length_b   1.000
_cell.length_c   1.000
_cell.angle_alpha   90.00
_cell.angle_beta   90.00
_cell.angle_gamma   90.00
#
_symmetry.space_group_name_H-M   'P 1'
#
loop_
_entity.id
_entity.type
_entity.pdbx_description
1 polymer ?
#
loop_
_entity_poly.entity_id
_entity_poly.type
_entity_poly.pdbx_seq_one_letter_code
_entity_poly.pdbx_strand_id
1 'polypeptide(L)'
;FQVGLLAWQQEEQRSGERQFHKAPVWNFVVPPMLGSQMIQMGCLLPGRDSVGRQYPVCLQLSFAPSEWSTSLLSQAESWYQQIGRLGLHAVRNSFSASQLDEMLMTIPAPQPVEPQKRSDILDVIGSDEDGQSTLGWPQAAECFDPLRQTSYWWTNRCDGYPLYTHVHSGNFTGQLFTLL
;
A
#
# COMPACT_ATOMS: atom_id res chain seq x y z
N PHE A 1 -7.61 13.96 -1.92
CA PHE A 1 -8.51 12.93 -2.49
C PHE A 1 -9.65 13.53 -3.33
N GLN A 2 -10.40 14.53 -2.84
CA GLN A 2 -11.55 15.11 -3.60
C GLN A 2 -11.15 15.62 -4.99
N VAL A 3 -10.06 16.38 -5.09
CA VAL A 3 -9.54 16.89 -6.38
C VAL A 3 -9.12 15.73 -7.30
N GLY A 4 -8.51 14.70 -6.75
CA GLY A 4 -8.11 13.52 -7.51
C GLY A 4 -9.32 12.72 -8.02
N LEU A 5 -10.34 12.53 -7.19
CA LEU A 5 -11.57 11.85 -7.59
C LEU A 5 -12.31 12.60 -8.69
N LEU A 6 -12.37 13.94 -8.60
CA LEU A 6 -12.97 14.78 -9.66
C LEU A 6 -12.17 14.68 -10.97
N ALA A 7 -10.83 14.72 -10.91
CA ALA A 7 -9.98 14.56 -12.08
C ALA A 7 -10.20 13.15 -12.73
N TRP A 8 -10.31 12.13 -11.92
CA TRP A 8 -10.58 10.77 -12.37
C TRP A 8 -11.95 10.63 -13.05
N GLN A 9 -13.00 11.20 -12.46
CA GLN A 9 -14.35 11.25 -13.05
C GLN A 9 -14.40 12.01 -14.36
N GLN A 10 -13.64 13.09 -14.50
CA GLN A 10 -13.53 13.84 -15.76
C GLN A 10 -12.84 13.01 -16.85
N GLU A 11 -11.81 12.26 -16.50
CA GLU A 11 -11.11 11.39 -17.43
C GLU A 11 -11.98 10.19 -17.85
N GLU A 12 -12.74 9.59 -16.93
CA GLU A 12 -13.71 8.54 -17.21
C GLU A 12 -14.79 9.02 -18.19
N GLN A 13 -15.29 10.25 -18.04
CA GLN A 13 -16.26 10.84 -18.97
C GLN A 13 -15.67 11.08 -20.37
N ARG A 14 -14.37 11.32 -20.47
CA ARG A 14 -13.68 11.54 -21.75
C ARG A 14 -13.32 10.24 -22.46
N SER A 15 -12.83 9.27 -21.74
CA SER A 15 -12.30 8.02 -22.32
C SER A 15 -13.33 6.88 -22.40
N GLY A 16 -14.39 6.90 -21.57
CA GLY A 16 -15.41 5.86 -21.53
C GLY A 16 -14.93 4.47 -21.07
N GLU A 17 -13.65 4.30 -20.78
CA GLU A 17 -13.02 2.99 -20.61
C GLU A 17 -12.64 2.63 -19.16
N ARG A 18 -12.42 3.61 -18.29
CA ARG A 18 -12.00 3.35 -16.92
C ARG A 18 -13.18 3.47 -15.94
N GLN A 19 -13.60 2.36 -15.40
CA GLN A 19 -14.61 2.35 -14.34
C GLN A 19 -13.89 2.31 -12.99
N PHE A 20 -14.06 3.33 -12.15
CA PHE A 20 -13.42 3.47 -10.83
C PHE A 20 -13.48 2.18 -9.99
N HIS A 21 -14.61 1.49 -10.00
CA HIS A 21 -14.79 0.25 -9.24
C HIS A 21 -13.95 -0.93 -9.76
N LYS A 22 -13.33 -0.79 -10.92
CA LYS A 22 -12.41 -1.78 -11.52
C LYS A 22 -10.94 -1.40 -11.34
N ALA A 23 -10.65 -0.28 -10.69
CA ALA A 23 -9.27 0.09 -10.40
C ALA A 23 -8.63 -0.95 -9.47
N PRO A 24 -7.34 -1.26 -9.64
CA PRO A 24 -6.65 -2.20 -8.77
C PRO A 24 -6.49 -1.65 -7.35
N VAL A 25 -6.18 -2.54 -6.43
CA VAL A 25 -5.69 -2.14 -5.11
C VAL A 25 -4.24 -1.67 -5.25
N TRP A 26 -3.95 -0.45 -4.82
CA TRP A 26 -2.62 0.11 -4.82
C TRP A 26 -2.00 0.09 -3.43
N ASN A 27 -0.84 -0.51 -3.30
CA ASN A 27 0.02 -0.35 -2.13
C ASN A 27 0.79 0.96 -2.23
N PHE A 28 1.12 1.54 -1.10
CA PHE A 28 1.97 2.71 -1.07
C PHE A 28 2.90 2.73 0.15
N VAL A 29 4.01 3.44 -0.01
CA VAL A 29 4.83 3.95 1.07
C VAL A 29 5.14 5.43 0.80
N VAL A 30 4.90 6.27 1.80
CA VAL A 30 4.97 7.73 1.71
C VAL A 30 5.84 8.26 2.85
N PRO A 31 6.84 9.08 2.56
CA PRO A 31 7.68 9.70 3.59
C PRO A 31 6.92 10.79 4.37
N PRO A 32 7.50 11.34 5.44
CA PRO A 32 6.96 12.51 6.11
C PRO A 32 6.77 13.67 5.13
N MET A 33 5.52 14.00 4.82
CA MET A 33 5.16 15.07 3.87
C MET A 33 3.71 15.50 4.06
N LEU A 34 3.27 16.54 3.37
CA LEU A 34 1.90 17.04 3.40
C LEU A 34 1.42 17.43 4.82
N GLY A 35 2.33 17.92 5.66
CA GLY A 35 2.05 18.28 7.05
C GLY A 35 2.12 17.11 8.04
N SER A 36 2.31 15.88 7.58
CA SER A 36 2.59 14.73 8.44
C SER A 36 4.09 14.63 8.74
N GLN A 37 4.43 14.34 9.99
CA GLN A 37 5.79 14.01 10.42
C GLN A 37 6.04 12.48 10.43
N MET A 38 5.05 11.70 9.98
CA MET A 38 5.06 10.25 10.03
C MET A 38 5.30 9.66 8.65
N ILE A 39 6.00 8.55 8.60
CA ILE A 39 6.00 7.67 7.43
C ILE A 39 4.66 6.96 7.39
N GLN A 40 4.09 6.81 6.21
CA GLN A 40 2.82 6.15 6.00
C GLN A 40 2.99 5.02 5.00
N MET A 41 2.48 3.85 5.32
CA MET A 41 2.37 2.73 4.39
C MET A 41 0.98 2.12 4.47
N GLY A 42 0.50 1.61 3.34
CA GLY A 42 -0.87 1.12 3.30
C GLY A 42 -1.34 0.76 1.91
N CYS A 43 -2.65 0.64 1.77
CA CYS A 43 -3.26 0.46 0.46
C CYS A 43 -4.42 1.43 0.22
N LEU A 44 -4.61 1.73 -1.06
CA LEU A 44 -5.68 2.53 -1.60
C LEU A 44 -6.50 1.65 -2.54
N LEU A 45 -7.82 1.65 -2.37
CA LEU A 45 -8.70 0.84 -3.20
C LEU A 45 -10.01 1.58 -3.49
N PRO A 46 -10.70 1.23 -4.60
CA PRO A 46 -11.99 1.82 -4.92
C PRO A 46 -13.06 1.37 -3.92
N GLY A 47 -13.80 2.32 -3.38
CA GLY A 47 -14.92 2.08 -2.48
C GLY A 47 -16.23 2.62 -3.03
N ARG A 48 -17.33 2.13 -2.47
CA ARG A 48 -18.68 2.57 -2.80
C ARG A 48 -19.55 2.53 -1.55
N ASP A 49 -20.31 3.57 -1.32
CA ASP A 49 -21.28 3.56 -0.22
C ASP A 49 -22.62 2.90 -0.60
N SER A 50 -23.49 2.77 0.38
CA SER A 50 -24.82 2.14 0.23
C SER A 50 -25.74 2.87 -0.75
N VAL A 51 -25.50 4.15 -1.04
CA VAL A 51 -26.24 4.94 -2.03
C VAL A 51 -25.55 5.02 -3.39
N GLY A 52 -24.44 4.33 -3.55
CA GLY A 52 -23.73 4.19 -4.83
C GLY A 52 -22.69 5.25 -5.12
N ARG A 53 -22.36 6.14 -4.17
CA ARG A 53 -21.29 7.13 -4.36
C ARG A 53 -19.93 6.45 -4.30
N GLN A 54 -19.08 6.81 -5.23
CA GLN A 54 -17.71 6.30 -5.34
C GLN A 54 -16.78 7.15 -4.47
N TYR A 55 -15.88 6.48 -3.74
CA TYR A 55 -14.82 7.12 -2.95
C TYR A 55 -13.64 6.17 -2.77
N PRO A 56 -12.42 6.66 -2.65
CA PRO A 56 -11.29 5.81 -2.33
C PRO A 56 -11.31 5.41 -0.84
N VAL A 57 -11.07 4.15 -0.57
CA VAL A 57 -10.79 3.63 0.78
C VAL A 57 -9.29 3.56 0.94
N CYS A 58 -8.79 4.13 2.03
CA CYS A 58 -7.37 4.13 2.38
C CYS A 58 -7.19 3.41 3.71
N LEU A 59 -6.44 2.31 3.70
CA LEU A 59 -6.02 1.58 4.89
C LEU A 59 -4.54 1.83 5.09
N GLN A 60 -4.15 2.39 6.25
CA GLN A 60 -2.78 2.79 6.45
C GLN A 60 -2.28 2.56 7.87
N LEU A 61 -0.98 2.37 7.98
CA LEU A 61 -0.19 2.39 9.19
C LEU A 61 0.74 3.61 9.15
N SER A 62 0.87 4.31 10.26
CA SER A 62 1.77 5.45 10.41
C SER A 62 2.75 5.19 11.53
N PHE A 63 4.02 5.53 11.33
CA PHE A 63 5.08 5.37 12.32
C PHE A 63 6.14 6.47 12.19
N ALA A 64 6.87 6.70 13.27
CA ALA A 64 7.90 7.73 13.30
C ALA A 64 9.09 7.34 12.41
N PRO A 65 9.79 8.31 11.80
CA PRO A 65 11.02 8.02 11.05
C PRO A 65 12.10 7.28 11.85
N SER A 66 12.12 7.44 13.16
CA SER A 66 13.02 6.71 14.06
C SER A 66 12.74 5.22 14.18
N GLU A 67 11.53 4.79 13.81
CA GLU A 67 11.10 3.38 13.80
C GLU A 67 11.32 2.73 12.44
N TRP A 68 11.76 3.53 11.45
CA TRP A 68 11.98 3.04 10.10
C TRP A 68 13.21 2.13 10.00
N SER A 69 13.03 1.05 9.26
CA SER A 69 14.12 0.26 8.71
C SER A 69 13.76 -0.28 7.33
N THR A 70 14.73 -0.48 6.47
CA THR A 70 14.51 -1.06 5.14
C THR A 70 13.91 -2.47 5.24
N SER A 71 14.29 -3.23 6.27
CA SER A 71 13.74 -4.56 6.51
C SER A 71 12.25 -4.56 6.82
N LEU A 72 11.73 -3.50 7.44
CA LEU A 72 10.31 -3.34 7.71
C LEU A 72 9.50 -3.32 6.41
N LEU A 73 9.93 -2.57 5.41
CA LEU A 73 9.24 -2.50 4.12
C LEU A 73 9.48 -3.77 3.30
N SER A 74 10.72 -4.27 3.21
CA SER A 74 11.04 -5.43 2.39
C SER A 74 10.26 -6.68 2.78
N GLN A 75 9.87 -6.79 4.04
CA GLN A 75 9.13 -7.93 4.58
C GLN A 75 7.63 -7.67 4.77
N ALA A 76 7.14 -6.52 4.31
CA ALA A 76 5.74 -6.14 4.49
C ALA A 76 4.77 -6.77 3.46
N GLU A 77 5.22 -7.60 2.52
CA GLU A 77 4.37 -8.14 1.44
C GLU A 77 3.12 -8.85 1.98
N SER A 78 3.29 -9.73 2.95
CA SER A 78 2.17 -10.45 3.56
C SER A 78 1.18 -9.51 4.22
N TRP A 79 1.67 -8.46 4.90
CA TRP A 79 0.83 -7.44 5.51
C TRP A 79 0.04 -6.66 4.45
N TYR A 80 0.70 -6.20 3.36
CA TYR A 80 0.00 -5.52 2.27
C TYR A 80 -1.09 -6.39 1.66
N GLN A 81 -0.83 -7.67 1.43
CA GLN A 81 -1.83 -8.59 0.90
C GLN A 81 -3.02 -8.76 1.86
N GLN A 82 -2.76 -8.85 3.17
CA GLN A 82 -3.82 -8.99 4.17
C GLN A 82 -4.71 -7.76 4.24
N ILE A 83 -4.14 -6.55 4.31
CA ILE A 83 -4.94 -5.32 4.33
C ILE A 83 -5.68 -5.08 3.02
N GLY A 84 -5.09 -5.43 1.88
CA GLY A 84 -5.76 -5.36 0.57
C GLY A 84 -6.97 -6.27 0.50
N ARG A 85 -6.84 -7.53 0.94
CA ARG A 85 -7.96 -8.50 1.02
C ARG A 85 -9.04 -8.02 1.99
N LEU A 86 -8.64 -7.52 3.15
CA LEU A 86 -9.58 -6.95 4.12
C LEU A 86 -10.36 -5.78 3.53
N GLY A 87 -9.67 -4.83 2.86
CA GLY A 87 -10.31 -3.68 2.22
C GLY A 87 -11.33 -4.11 1.15
N LEU A 88 -10.94 -5.03 0.26
CA LEU A 88 -11.87 -5.57 -0.75
C LEU A 88 -13.07 -6.28 -0.13
N HIS A 89 -12.84 -7.06 0.94
CA HIS A 89 -13.90 -7.74 1.67
C HIS A 89 -14.86 -6.74 2.33
N ALA A 90 -14.33 -5.71 2.96
CA ALA A 90 -15.11 -4.65 3.61
C ALA A 90 -15.98 -3.87 2.62
N VAL A 91 -15.43 -3.50 1.45
CA VAL A 91 -16.19 -2.81 0.39
C VAL A 91 -17.31 -3.70 -0.15
N ARG A 92 -17.02 -4.98 -0.43
CA ARG A 92 -18.03 -5.94 -0.94
C ARG A 92 -19.18 -6.17 0.05
N ASN A 93 -18.91 -6.14 1.34
CA ASN A 93 -19.88 -6.40 2.39
C ASN A 93 -20.40 -5.13 3.06
N SER A 94 -20.08 -3.94 2.53
CA SER A 94 -20.52 -2.64 3.03
C SER A 94 -20.26 -2.45 4.53
N PHE A 95 -19.06 -2.81 4.97
CA PHE A 95 -18.66 -2.62 6.38
C PHE A 95 -18.69 -1.15 6.76
N SER A 96 -19.11 -0.87 7.98
CA SER A 96 -18.91 0.45 8.57
C SER A 96 -17.41 0.71 8.84
N ALA A 97 -17.05 1.97 8.99
CA ALA A 97 -15.68 2.35 9.32
C ALA A 97 -15.21 1.67 10.63
N SER A 98 -16.08 1.58 11.64
CA SER A 98 -15.76 0.93 12.91
C SER A 98 -15.50 -0.56 12.76
N GLN A 99 -16.32 -1.27 11.97
CA GLN A 99 -16.10 -2.69 11.70
C GLN A 99 -14.79 -2.94 10.97
N LEU A 100 -14.48 -2.09 9.97
CA LEU A 100 -13.23 -2.18 9.24
C LEU A 100 -12.02 -1.92 10.14
N ASP A 101 -12.11 -0.91 11.00
CA ASP A 101 -11.06 -0.55 11.95
C ASP A 101 -10.80 -1.67 12.96
N GLU A 102 -11.84 -2.26 13.55
CA GLU A 102 -11.73 -3.41 14.44
C GLU A 102 -11.02 -4.59 13.76
N MET A 103 -11.37 -4.90 12.52
CA MET A 103 -10.72 -5.97 11.76
C MET A 103 -9.26 -5.62 11.40
N LEU A 104 -8.99 -4.37 11.04
CA LEU A 104 -7.64 -3.91 10.74
C LEU A 104 -6.70 -4.07 11.94
N MET A 105 -7.19 -3.79 13.14
CA MET A 105 -6.43 -3.96 14.38
C MET A 105 -6.08 -5.42 14.69
N THR A 106 -6.73 -6.40 14.07
CA THR A 106 -6.36 -7.82 14.22
C THR A 106 -5.19 -8.24 13.34
N ILE A 107 -4.83 -7.43 12.34
CA ILE A 107 -3.70 -7.72 11.44
C ILE A 107 -2.42 -7.19 12.10
N PRO A 108 -1.45 -8.04 12.43
CA PRO A 108 -0.22 -7.59 13.05
C PRO A 108 0.54 -6.66 12.11
N ALA A 109 0.99 -5.52 12.66
CA ALA A 109 1.84 -4.60 11.91
C ALA A 109 3.16 -5.27 11.52
N PRO A 110 3.74 -4.93 10.35
CA PRO A 110 5.05 -5.42 9.98
C PRO A 110 6.08 -5.00 11.03
N GLN A 111 6.97 -5.91 11.37
CA GLN A 111 8.04 -5.67 12.35
C GLN A 111 9.39 -5.66 11.62
N PRO A 112 10.32 -4.77 12.01
CA PRO A 112 11.67 -4.86 11.50
C PRO A 112 12.29 -6.18 12.00
N VAL A 113 12.85 -6.93 11.07
CA VAL A 113 13.64 -8.10 11.45
C VAL A 113 15.03 -7.61 11.83
N GLU A 114 15.44 -7.91 13.07
CA GLU A 114 16.83 -7.71 13.45
C GLU A 114 17.72 -8.57 12.53
N PRO A 115 18.83 -8.01 12.00
CA PRO A 115 19.75 -8.78 11.22
C PRO A 115 20.25 -9.92 12.13
N GLN A 116 19.82 -11.15 11.85
CA GLN A 116 20.39 -12.31 12.50
C GLN A 116 21.90 -12.21 12.30
N LYS A 117 22.68 -12.13 13.39
CA LYS A 117 24.10 -12.34 13.33
C LYS A 117 24.30 -13.65 12.59
N ARG A 118 24.84 -13.56 11.37
CA ARG A 118 25.23 -14.75 10.61
C ARG A 118 26.14 -15.56 11.50
N SER A 119 25.61 -16.56 12.15
CA SER A 119 26.42 -17.59 12.79
C SER A 119 26.93 -18.47 11.68
N ASP A 120 28.20 -18.53 11.61
CA ASP A 120 29.10 -19.45 10.93
C ASP A 120 28.70 -20.12 9.61
N ILE A 121 29.66 -20.12 8.73
CA ILE A 121 29.75 -20.60 7.34
C ILE A 121 29.32 -22.08 7.14
N LEU A 122 28.98 -22.81 8.17
CA LEU A 122 28.70 -24.25 8.11
C LEU A 122 27.22 -24.62 7.96
N ASP A 123 26.29 -23.63 8.05
CA ASP A 123 24.84 -23.89 7.87
C ASP A 123 24.33 -23.64 6.43
N VAL A 124 25.22 -23.47 5.46
CA VAL A 124 24.85 -23.12 4.07
C VAL A 124 24.44 -24.35 3.23
N ILE A 125 24.46 -25.55 3.79
CA ILE A 125 24.04 -26.75 3.05
C ILE A 125 22.79 -27.34 3.69
N GLY A 126 21.63 -26.79 3.29
CA GLY A 126 20.36 -27.48 3.50
C GLY A 126 19.33 -26.75 4.34
N SER A 127 18.77 -25.68 3.80
CA SER A 127 17.36 -25.32 3.98
C SER A 127 17.00 -24.16 3.06
N ASP A 128 16.77 -24.49 1.81
CA ASP A 128 15.78 -23.78 1.01
C ASP A 128 14.44 -24.10 1.64
N GLU A 129 13.86 -23.21 2.38
CA GLU A 129 12.42 -23.16 2.70
C GLU A 129 12.14 -22.34 3.96
N ASP A 130 12.59 -21.11 4.00
CA ASP A 130 11.81 -20.10 4.69
C ASP A 130 11.18 -19.22 3.62
N GLY A 131 9.93 -19.52 3.30
CA GLY A 131 9.10 -18.76 2.38
C GLY A 131 8.77 -17.37 2.92
N GLN A 132 9.81 -16.57 3.18
CA GLN A 132 9.67 -15.15 3.46
C GLN A 132 9.25 -14.47 2.15
N SER A 133 7.98 -14.16 2.06
CA SER A 133 7.40 -13.40 0.96
C SER A 133 8.10 -12.04 0.85
N THR A 134 9.01 -11.92 -0.11
CA THR A 134 9.66 -10.65 -0.41
C THR A 134 8.66 -9.66 -0.99
N LEU A 135 8.87 -8.37 -0.74
CA LEU A 135 8.03 -7.30 -1.28
C LEU A 135 7.83 -7.47 -2.80
N GLY A 136 6.59 -7.34 -3.25
CA GLY A 136 6.24 -7.48 -4.67
C GLY A 136 6.97 -6.53 -5.61
N TRP A 137 7.50 -5.42 -5.07
CA TRP A 137 8.41 -4.51 -5.73
C TRP A 137 9.67 -4.28 -4.88
N PRO A 138 10.69 -5.16 -5.00
CA PRO A 138 11.91 -5.08 -4.17
C PRO A 138 12.62 -3.73 -4.22
N GLN A 139 12.68 -3.08 -5.40
CA GLN A 139 13.32 -1.78 -5.56
C GLN A 139 12.68 -0.68 -4.69
N ALA A 140 11.38 -0.77 -4.38
CA ALA A 140 10.75 0.19 -3.47
C ALA A 140 11.39 0.15 -2.09
N ALA A 141 11.69 -1.04 -1.56
CA ALA A 141 12.35 -1.19 -0.26
C ALA A 141 13.80 -0.69 -0.28
N GLU A 142 14.52 -0.88 -1.40
CA GLU A 142 15.91 -0.45 -1.55
C GLU A 142 16.06 1.05 -1.76
N CYS A 143 15.09 1.67 -2.47
CA CYS A 143 15.17 3.06 -2.91
C CYS A 143 14.41 4.03 -2.00
N PHE A 144 13.50 3.56 -1.17
CA PHE A 144 12.72 4.43 -0.29
C PHE A 144 13.61 5.06 0.79
N ASP A 145 13.62 6.37 0.79
CA ASP A 145 14.34 7.19 1.77
C ASP A 145 13.32 8.12 2.47
N PRO A 146 13.10 7.97 3.77
CA PRO A 146 12.16 8.80 4.52
C PRO A 146 12.53 10.28 4.60
N LEU A 147 13.76 10.64 4.23
CA LEU A 147 14.23 12.02 4.18
C LEU A 147 13.96 12.70 2.82
N ARG A 148 13.55 11.94 1.81
CA ARG A 148 13.19 12.45 0.49
C ARG A 148 11.69 12.59 0.36
N GLN A 149 11.23 13.56 -0.41
CA GLN A 149 9.81 13.74 -0.73
C GLN A 149 9.40 12.87 -1.93
N THR A 150 9.64 11.56 -1.83
CA THR A 150 9.35 10.61 -2.90
C THR A 150 8.55 9.44 -2.35
N SER A 151 7.37 9.23 -2.90
CA SER A 151 6.47 8.12 -2.57
C SER A 151 6.52 7.04 -3.64
N TYR A 152 6.28 5.80 -3.23
CA TYR A 152 6.31 4.61 -4.06
C TYR A 152 4.95 3.93 -4.03
N TRP A 153 4.43 3.56 -5.20
CA TRP A 153 3.11 3.00 -5.42
C TRP A 153 3.21 1.76 -6.29
N TRP A 154 2.55 0.68 -5.92
CA TRP A 154 2.51 -0.56 -6.72
C TRP A 154 1.21 -1.31 -6.48
N THR A 155 0.77 -2.09 -7.50
CA THR A 155 -0.46 -2.87 -7.39
C THR A 155 -0.32 -4.01 -6.39
N ASN A 156 -1.37 -4.23 -5.62
CA ASN A 156 -1.45 -5.33 -4.65
C ASN A 156 -1.74 -6.64 -5.38
N ARG A 157 -1.12 -7.73 -4.95
CA ARG A 157 -1.34 -9.06 -5.55
C ARG A 157 -2.67 -9.72 -5.12
N CYS A 158 -3.41 -9.12 -4.19
CA CYS A 158 -4.62 -9.73 -3.63
C CYS A 158 -5.79 -9.79 -4.60
N ASP A 159 -5.79 -8.97 -5.64
CA ASP A 159 -6.87 -8.85 -6.62
C ASP A 159 -6.55 -9.47 -8.00
N GLY A 160 -5.35 -10.06 -8.14
CA GLY A 160 -4.91 -10.71 -9.37
C GLY A 160 -4.46 -9.77 -10.49
N TYR A 161 -4.37 -8.47 -10.23
CA TYR A 161 -3.81 -7.52 -11.21
C TYR A 161 -2.31 -7.75 -11.43
N PRO A 162 -1.81 -7.48 -12.64
CA PRO A 162 -0.39 -7.49 -12.91
C PRO A 162 0.33 -6.40 -12.10
N LEU A 163 1.64 -6.55 -11.91
CA LEU A 163 2.43 -5.56 -11.22
C LEU A 163 2.56 -4.30 -12.07
N TYR A 164 1.94 -3.22 -11.58
CA TYR A 164 2.20 -1.85 -12.03
C TYR A 164 2.92 -1.11 -10.92
N THR A 165 3.83 -0.23 -11.27
CA THR A 165 4.64 0.54 -10.33
C THR A 165 4.65 2.01 -10.72
N HIS A 166 4.61 2.89 -9.73
CA HIS A 166 4.70 4.33 -9.94
C HIS A 166 5.52 4.99 -8.82
N VAL A 167 6.42 5.90 -9.22
CA VAL A 167 7.20 6.73 -8.30
C VAL A 167 6.74 8.16 -8.46
N HIS A 168 6.41 8.82 -7.34
CA HIS A 168 5.97 10.20 -7.34
C HIS A 168 6.80 11.04 -6.39
N SER A 169 7.32 12.16 -6.88
CA SER A 169 8.08 13.12 -6.08
C SER A 169 7.28 14.40 -5.85
N GLY A 170 7.34 14.92 -4.64
CA GLY A 170 6.64 16.12 -4.23
C GLY A 170 5.18 15.88 -3.82
N ASN A 171 4.40 16.95 -3.74
CA ASN A 171 3.03 16.93 -3.27
C ASN A 171 2.11 16.11 -4.18
N PHE A 172 1.13 15.45 -3.59
CA PHE A 172 0.15 14.68 -4.34
C PHE A 172 -0.72 15.60 -5.22
N THR A 173 -0.90 15.18 -6.44
CA THR A 173 -1.65 15.91 -7.47
C THR A 173 -2.85 15.11 -7.95
N GLY A 174 -3.82 15.77 -8.58
CA GLY A 174 -4.91 15.07 -9.27
C GLY A 174 -4.40 14.12 -10.36
N GLN A 175 -3.29 14.47 -11.03
CA GLN A 175 -2.65 13.65 -12.04
C GLN A 175 -2.11 12.33 -11.46
N LEU A 176 -1.47 12.36 -10.28
CA LEU A 176 -1.09 11.11 -9.61
C LEU A 176 -2.31 10.21 -9.42
N PHE A 177 -3.41 10.77 -8.93
CA PHE A 177 -4.62 10.00 -8.67
C PHE A 177 -5.24 9.40 -9.94
N THR A 178 -5.08 10.02 -11.11
CA THR A 178 -5.55 9.46 -12.39
C THR A 178 -4.65 8.35 -12.94
N LEU A 179 -3.43 8.22 -12.43
CA LEU A 179 -2.50 7.14 -12.80
C LEU A 179 -2.70 5.88 -11.94
N LEU A 180 -3.24 6.05 -10.73
CA LEU A 180 -3.58 4.98 -9.82
C LEU A 180 -4.98 4.44 -10.10
#